data_97110217522b9f12f0b8e3971b43dac6
#
_entry.id   97110217522b9f12f0b8e3971b43dac6
#
_cell.length_a   1.000
_cell.length_b   1.000
_cell.length_c   1.000
_cell.angle_alpha   90.00
_cell.angle_beta   90.00
_cell.angle_gamma   90.00
#
_symmetry.space_group_name_H-M   'P 1'
#
loop_
_entity.id
_entity.type
_entity.pdbx_description
1 polymer ?
#
loop_
_entity_poly.entity_id
_entity_poly.type
_entity_poly.pdbx_seq_one_letter_code
_entity_poly.pdbx_strand_id
1 'polypeptide(L)' 'MDEKNIILEECPCCRGNGLIVHEGGWNVQVECADCGSHTVYLDYANENEKEEAVAGVVRLWNLGKVIKQNIGE' A
#
# COMPACT_ATOMS: atom_id res chain seq x y z
N MET A 1 -15.59 5.64 -1.73
CA MET A 1 -14.63 6.73 -1.67
C MET A 1 -13.75 6.73 -2.90
N ASP A 2 -13.49 7.91 -3.40
CA ASP A 2 -12.70 8.09 -4.57
C ASP A 2 -11.23 7.97 -4.29
N GLU A 3 -10.51 7.32 -5.18
CA GLU A 3 -9.06 7.22 -5.01
C GLU A 3 -8.39 8.58 -5.05
N LYS A 4 -9.00 9.56 -5.68
CA LYS A 4 -8.41 10.89 -5.69
C LYS A 4 -8.35 11.55 -4.33
N ASN A 5 -9.13 11.05 -3.37
CA ASN A 5 -9.10 11.63 -2.03
C ASN A 5 -8.15 10.91 -1.11
N ILE A 6 -7.41 9.96 -1.62
CA ILE A 6 -6.47 9.19 -0.83
C ILE A 6 -5.17 9.96 -0.71
N ILE A 7 -4.72 10.15 0.52
CA ILE A 7 -3.46 10.83 0.78
C ILE A 7 -2.51 9.83 1.39
N LEU A 8 -1.38 9.63 0.72
CA LEU A 8 -0.33 8.75 1.22
C LEU A 8 0.74 9.60 1.88
N GLU A 9 1.06 9.24 3.10
CA GLU A 9 2.16 9.87 3.81
C GLU A 9 3.47 9.44 3.20
N GLU A 10 4.56 10.06 3.65
CA GLU A 10 5.87 9.63 3.23
C GLU A 10 6.17 8.24 3.74
N CYS A 11 7.06 7.56 3.05
CA CYS A 11 7.50 6.25 3.49
C CYS A 11 8.05 6.33 4.91
N PRO A 12 7.61 5.46 5.80
CA PRO A 12 8.10 5.52 7.18
C PRO A 12 9.56 5.13 7.31
N CYS A 13 10.15 4.54 6.27
CA CYS A 13 11.54 4.11 6.33
C CYS A 13 12.48 5.11 5.68
N CYS A 14 12.17 5.55 4.47
CA CYS A 14 13.09 6.39 3.72
C CYS A 14 12.50 7.72 3.31
N ARG A 15 11.23 7.95 3.62
CA ARG A 15 10.49 9.16 3.28
C ARG A 15 10.27 9.34 1.79
N GLY A 16 10.37 8.25 1.06
CA GLY A 16 10.05 8.28 -0.37
C GLY A 16 8.56 8.30 -0.61
N ASN A 17 8.18 8.22 -1.85
CA ASN A 17 6.78 8.26 -2.24
C ASN A 17 6.20 6.86 -2.26
N GLY A 18 4.98 6.72 -1.74
CA GLY A 18 4.26 5.47 -1.81
C GLY A 18 3.45 5.38 -3.10
N LEU A 19 3.29 4.16 -3.58
CA LEU A 19 2.50 3.87 -4.75
C LEU A 19 1.51 2.78 -4.40
N ILE A 20 0.29 2.91 -4.94
CA ILE A 20 -0.71 1.87 -4.79
C ILE A 20 -0.49 0.87 -5.91
N VAL A 21 -0.24 -0.38 -5.54
CA VAL A 21 0.09 -1.42 -6.50
C VAL A 21 -0.96 -2.51 -6.44
N HIS A 22 -1.46 -2.91 -7.60
CA HIS A 22 -2.42 -4.00 -7.72
C HIS A 22 -1.69 -5.21 -8.29
N GLU A 23 -1.70 -6.29 -7.53
CA GLU A 23 -1.02 -7.50 -7.94
C GLU A 23 -2.05 -8.56 -8.25
N GLY A 24 -1.86 -9.26 -9.35
CA GLY A 24 -2.73 -10.36 -9.69
C GLY A 24 -4.18 -10.00 -9.96
N GLY A 25 -4.49 -8.74 -9.96
CA GLY A 25 -5.82 -8.27 -10.33
C GLY A 25 -6.82 -8.20 -9.18
N TRP A 26 -6.59 -8.92 -8.12
CA TRP A 26 -7.58 -9.01 -7.04
C TRP A 26 -6.96 -8.74 -5.67
N ASN A 27 -5.84 -8.07 -5.63
CA ASN A 27 -5.29 -7.61 -4.37
C ASN A 27 -4.55 -6.30 -4.58
N VAL A 28 -4.24 -5.63 -3.47
CA VAL A 28 -3.68 -4.30 -3.52
C VAL A 28 -2.76 -4.12 -2.32
N GLN A 29 -1.70 -3.36 -2.54
CA GLN A 29 -0.78 -2.98 -1.48
C GLN A 29 -0.23 -1.61 -1.79
N VAL A 30 0.40 -0.98 -0.80
CA VAL A 30 1.14 0.25 -1.01
C VAL A 30 2.62 -0.09 -0.91
N GLU A 31 3.39 0.43 -1.85
CA GLU A 31 4.82 0.11 -1.94
C GLU A 31 5.60 1.38 -2.11
N CYS A 32 6.76 1.47 -1.47
CA CYS A 32 7.63 2.61 -1.64
C CYS A 32 8.41 2.48 -2.94
N ALA A 33 8.43 3.54 -3.72
CA ALA A 33 9.15 3.53 -4.98
C ALA A 33 10.66 3.57 -4.78
N ASP A 34 11.11 3.98 -3.61
CA ASP A 34 12.54 4.18 -3.38
C ASP A 34 13.19 3.02 -2.65
N CYS A 35 12.63 2.60 -1.51
CA CYS A 35 13.30 1.59 -0.70
C CYS A 35 12.65 0.22 -0.79
N GLY A 36 11.48 0.11 -1.41
CA GLY A 36 10.83 -1.18 -1.57
C GLY A 36 10.03 -1.65 -0.37
N SER A 37 9.92 -0.84 0.68
CA SER A 37 9.05 -1.19 1.79
C SER A 37 7.60 -1.20 1.31
N HIS A 38 6.81 -2.10 1.86
CA HIS A 38 5.42 -2.21 1.40
C HIS A 38 4.54 -2.70 2.52
N THR A 39 3.25 -2.43 2.41
CA THR A 39 2.28 -2.99 3.34
C THR A 39 2.01 -4.44 2.97
N VAL A 40 1.31 -5.16 3.85
CA VAL A 40 0.74 -6.43 3.44
C VAL A 40 -0.30 -6.13 2.36
N TYR A 41 -0.53 -7.09 1.49
CA TYR A 41 -1.57 -6.91 0.49
C TYR A 41 -2.91 -7.37 1.06
N LEU A 42 -3.98 -6.75 0.57
CA LEU A 42 -5.33 -7.12 0.95
C LEU A 42 -6.06 -7.59 -0.29
N ASP A 43 -6.74 -8.73 -0.18
CA ASP A 43 -7.53 -9.27 -1.27
C ASP A 43 -8.90 -8.63 -1.31
N TYR A 44 -9.49 -8.58 -2.48
CA TYR A 44 -10.88 -8.18 -2.61
C TYR A 44 -11.56 -9.08 -3.63
N ALA A 45 -12.84 -9.34 -3.43
CA ALA A 45 -13.59 -10.26 -4.28
C ALA A 45 -14.32 -9.54 -5.40
N ASN A 46 -14.56 -8.24 -5.26
CA ASN A 46 -15.27 -7.48 -6.28
C ASN A 46 -14.89 -6.02 -6.13
N GLU A 47 -15.42 -5.20 -7.03
CA GLU A 47 -15.02 -3.80 -7.06
C GLU A 47 -15.54 -3.01 -5.88
N ASN A 48 -16.62 -3.45 -5.27
CA ASN A 48 -17.09 -2.79 -4.06
C ASN A 48 -16.11 -2.98 -2.92
N GLU A 49 -15.56 -4.17 -2.81
CA GLU A 49 -14.58 -4.45 -1.77
C GLU A 49 -13.22 -3.85 -2.10
N LYS A 50 -12.97 -3.58 -3.37
CA LYS A 50 -11.72 -2.98 -3.77
C LYS A 50 -11.46 -1.67 -3.06
N GLU A 51 -12.47 -0.82 -2.96
CA GLU A 51 -12.30 0.46 -2.30
C GLU A 51 -11.92 0.29 -0.84
N GLU A 52 -12.53 -0.69 -0.18
CA GLU A 52 -12.18 -0.94 1.21
C GLU A 52 -10.76 -1.47 1.34
N ALA A 53 -10.36 -2.33 0.42
CA ALA A 53 -9.01 -2.87 0.45
C ALA A 53 -8.00 -1.76 0.24
N VAL A 54 -8.25 -0.87 -0.72
CA VAL A 54 -7.35 0.24 -0.95
C VAL A 54 -7.26 1.13 0.29
N ALA A 55 -8.41 1.45 0.88
CA ALA A 55 -8.42 2.27 2.09
C ALA A 55 -7.65 1.59 3.22
N GLY A 56 -7.78 0.26 3.31
CA GLY A 56 -7.09 -0.49 4.33
C GLY A 56 -5.58 -0.43 4.20
N VAL A 57 -5.07 -0.64 2.98
CA VAL A 57 -3.61 -0.60 2.79
C VAL A 57 -3.07 0.81 2.93
N VAL A 58 -3.85 1.82 2.51
CA VAL A 58 -3.43 3.20 2.71
C VAL A 58 -3.32 3.50 4.20
N ARG A 59 -4.28 3.03 4.98
CA ARG A 59 -4.22 3.24 6.42
C ARG A 59 -2.98 2.56 7.01
N LEU A 60 -2.68 1.34 6.59
CA LEU A 60 -1.50 0.64 7.09
C LEU A 60 -0.24 1.41 6.76
N TRP A 61 -0.16 1.92 5.53
CA TRP A 61 1.00 2.70 5.12
C TRP A 61 1.15 3.95 5.99
N ASN A 62 0.05 4.67 6.19
CA ASN A 62 0.10 5.92 6.94
C ASN A 62 0.38 5.71 8.42
N LEU A 63 0.07 4.52 8.92
CA LEU A 63 0.39 4.16 10.30
C LEU A 63 1.82 3.64 10.46
N GLY A 64 2.54 3.51 9.35
CA GLY A 64 3.91 3.00 9.40
C GLY A 64 4.01 1.50 9.47
N LYS A 65 2.93 0.80 9.17
CA LYS A 65 2.91 -0.66 9.25
C LYS A 65 3.32 -1.25 7.92
N VAL A 66 4.61 -1.23 7.66
CA VAL A 66 5.15 -1.72 6.41
C VAL A 66 6.17 -2.79 6.68
N ILE A 67 6.37 -3.64 5.69
CA ILE A 67 7.38 -4.69 5.71
C ILE A 67 8.53 -4.20 4.89
N LYS A 68 9.69 -4.13 5.52
CA LYS A 68 10.87 -3.68 4.83
C LYS A 68 11.39 -4.80 3.96
N GLN A 69 11.67 -4.48 2.72
CA GLN A 69 12.24 -5.45 1.84
C GLN A 69 13.69 -5.61 2.17
N ASN A 70 14.02 -6.72 2.74
CA ASN A 70 15.33 -6.88 3.31
C ASN A 70 16.10 -7.91 2.53
N ILE A 71 16.68 -7.46 1.46
CA ILE A 71 17.37 -8.36 0.58
C ILE A 71 18.76 -8.59 1.10
N GLY A 72 19.15 -9.82 1.15
CA GLY A 72 20.49 -10.15 1.59
C GLY A 72 20.56 -10.50 3.05
N GLU A 73 19.43 -10.58 3.68
CA GLU A 73 19.39 -10.95 5.10
C GLU A 73 19.13 -12.41 5.28
#